data_9ea0743a4e618f9fc6aef5b0ee2f3f89
#
_entry.id   9ea0743a4e618f9fc6aef5b0ee2f3f89
#
_cell.length_a   1.000
_cell.length_b   1.000
_cell.length_c   1.000
_cell.angle_alpha   90.00
_cell.angle_beta   90.00
_cell.angle_gamma   90.00
#
_symmetry.space_group_name_H-M   'P 1'
#
loop_
_entity.id
_entity.type
_entity.pdbx_description
1 polymer ?
#
loop_
_entity_poly.entity_id
_entity_poly.type
_entity_poly.pdbx_seq_one_letter_code
_entity_poly.pdbx_strand_id
1 'polypeptide(L)'
;MNPLRPADLHHLRAAEGWLELGNEAEARGELDQISTNRLDHPDVLEISWMLFAKEQNWNACVKAAELLVQQAPERPGGWIHRSFALHELKRTEEAFINLNPVRRIFSDQWVIPYNLACYLTQLGRIKEAARELHTALKIDPRAVKRAAVNDPDLEPLCKHIDELRSG
;
A
#
# COMPACT_ATOMS: atom_id res chain seq x y z
N MET A 1 21.14 7.39 -7.02
CA MET A 1 21.09 5.92 -6.86
C MET A 1 21.70 5.25 -8.09
N ASN A 2 22.51 4.19 -7.94
CA ASN A 2 23.08 3.49 -9.11
C ASN A 2 22.01 2.61 -9.75
N PRO A 3 21.83 2.65 -11.10
CA PRO A 3 20.83 1.84 -11.80
C PRO A 3 21.11 0.34 -11.62
N LEU A 4 20.04 -0.46 -11.74
CA LEU A 4 20.16 -1.92 -11.79
C LEU A 4 20.97 -2.33 -13.01
N ARG A 5 21.78 -3.37 -12.87
CA ARG A 5 22.49 -3.99 -13.99
C ARG A 5 21.47 -4.70 -14.90
N PRO A 6 21.77 -4.86 -16.19
CA PRO A 6 20.86 -5.54 -17.12
C PRO A 6 20.39 -6.93 -16.64
N ALA A 7 21.29 -7.70 -16.01
CA ALA A 7 20.94 -9.03 -15.44
C ALA A 7 19.95 -8.89 -14.27
N ASP A 8 20.20 -7.99 -13.31
CA ASP A 8 19.30 -7.76 -12.17
C ASP A 8 17.93 -7.25 -12.64
N LEU A 9 17.91 -6.37 -13.67
CA LEU A 9 16.67 -5.86 -14.26
C LEU A 9 15.87 -6.95 -14.97
N HIS A 10 16.55 -7.92 -15.62
CA HIS A 10 15.89 -9.08 -16.24
C HIS A 10 15.15 -9.91 -15.18
N HIS A 11 15.84 -10.28 -14.10
CA HIS A 11 15.25 -11.05 -13.02
C HIS A 11 14.11 -10.28 -12.31
N LEU A 12 14.27 -8.98 -12.12
CA LEU A 12 13.22 -8.16 -11.51
C LEU A 12 11.93 -8.16 -12.35
N ARG A 13 12.04 -7.98 -13.67
CA ARG A 13 10.89 -8.03 -14.59
C ARG A 13 10.25 -9.40 -14.67
N ALA A 14 11.07 -10.47 -14.64
CA ALA A 14 10.57 -11.84 -14.60
C ALA A 14 9.79 -12.09 -13.31
N ALA A 15 10.31 -11.65 -12.15
CA ALA A 15 9.61 -11.73 -10.86
C ALA A 15 8.26 -11.01 -10.89
N GLU A 16 8.20 -9.79 -11.42
CA GLU A 16 6.96 -9.03 -11.59
C GLU A 16 5.96 -9.81 -12.45
N GLY A 17 6.37 -10.32 -13.60
CA GLY A 17 5.53 -11.12 -14.49
C GLY A 17 5.00 -12.39 -13.80
N TRP A 18 5.82 -13.09 -13.03
CA TRP A 18 5.37 -14.27 -12.28
C TRP A 18 4.34 -13.91 -11.20
N LEU A 19 4.48 -12.75 -10.51
CA LEU A 19 3.48 -12.26 -9.55
C LEU A 19 2.15 -11.92 -10.21
N GLU A 20 2.16 -11.34 -11.42
CA GLU A 20 0.94 -11.09 -12.21
C GLU A 20 0.23 -12.39 -12.61
N LEU A 21 0.99 -13.46 -12.87
CA LEU A 21 0.48 -14.80 -13.18
C LEU A 21 0.06 -15.60 -11.93
N GLY A 22 0.30 -15.08 -10.72
CA GLY A 22 -0.02 -15.74 -9.46
C GLY A 22 0.93 -16.90 -9.14
N ASN A 23 2.19 -16.83 -9.56
CA ASN A 23 3.22 -17.83 -9.30
C ASN A 23 4.31 -17.25 -8.38
N GLU A 24 4.02 -17.21 -7.08
CA GLU A 24 4.90 -16.65 -6.05
C GLU A 24 6.23 -17.43 -5.94
N ALA A 25 6.23 -18.73 -6.21
CA ALA A 25 7.43 -19.56 -6.12
C ALA A 25 8.47 -19.16 -7.17
N GLU A 26 8.04 -19.01 -8.44
CA GLU A 26 8.91 -18.57 -9.52
C GLU A 26 9.34 -17.10 -9.32
N ALA A 27 8.43 -16.24 -8.85
CA ALA A 27 8.78 -14.86 -8.53
C ALA A 27 9.89 -14.78 -7.48
N ARG A 28 9.83 -15.61 -6.44
CA ARG A 28 10.86 -15.70 -5.42
C ARG A 28 12.18 -16.18 -6.01
N GLY A 29 12.14 -17.25 -6.85
CA GLY A 29 13.32 -17.76 -7.52
C GLY A 29 14.05 -16.71 -8.35
N GLU A 30 13.31 -15.84 -9.03
CA GLU A 30 13.86 -14.72 -9.79
C GLU A 30 14.46 -13.63 -8.87
N LEU A 31 13.78 -13.26 -7.80
CA LEU A 31 14.30 -12.28 -6.84
C LEU A 31 15.60 -12.77 -6.16
N ASP A 32 15.72 -14.08 -5.91
CA ASP A 32 16.92 -14.68 -5.32
C ASP A 32 18.14 -14.63 -6.26
N GLN A 33 17.97 -14.41 -7.57
CA GLN A 33 19.05 -14.21 -8.53
C GLN A 33 19.56 -12.76 -8.56
N ILE A 34 18.85 -11.83 -7.96
CA ILE A 34 19.28 -10.42 -7.91
C ILE A 34 20.52 -10.30 -7.03
N SER A 35 21.47 -9.50 -7.49
CA SER A 35 22.72 -9.27 -6.80
C SER A 35 22.49 -8.74 -5.39
N THR A 36 23.18 -9.32 -4.40
CA THR A 36 23.01 -9.00 -2.98
C THR A 36 23.19 -7.52 -2.64
N ASN A 37 24.05 -6.81 -3.38
CA ASN A 37 24.29 -5.37 -3.22
C ASN A 37 23.22 -4.50 -3.94
N ARG A 38 22.12 -5.11 -4.40
CA ARG A 38 20.98 -4.44 -5.06
C ARG A 38 19.64 -4.75 -4.39
N LEU A 39 19.63 -5.53 -3.34
CA LEU A 39 18.39 -5.92 -2.65
C LEU A 39 17.70 -4.72 -1.97
N ASP A 40 18.44 -3.64 -1.70
CA ASP A 40 17.91 -2.39 -1.16
C ASP A 40 17.51 -1.35 -2.25
N HIS A 41 17.60 -1.73 -3.53
CA HIS A 41 17.15 -0.87 -4.63
C HIS A 41 15.61 -0.71 -4.55
N PRO A 42 15.04 0.52 -4.69
CA PRO A 42 13.61 0.76 -4.55
C PRO A 42 12.73 -0.15 -5.41
N ASP A 43 13.09 -0.36 -6.66
CA ASP A 43 12.29 -1.20 -7.56
C ASP A 43 12.33 -2.68 -7.11
N VAL A 44 13.44 -3.16 -6.54
CA VAL A 44 13.55 -4.51 -5.97
C VAL A 44 12.71 -4.61 -4.70
N LEU A 45 12.74 -3.59 -3.85
CA LEU A 45 11.95 -3.54 -2.62
C LEU A 45 10.44 -3.51 -2.92
N GLU A 46 9.99 -2.81 -3.98
CA GLU A 46 8.60 -2.80 -4.40
C GLU A 46 8.12 -4.20 -4.82
N ILE A 47 8.85 -4.89 -5.69
CA ILE A 47 8.49 -6.24 -6.12
C ILE A 47 8.59 -7.26 -4.98
N SER A 48 9.60 -7.13 -4.11
CA SER A 48 9.72 -7.97 -2.90
C SER A 48 8.53 -7.75 -1.95
N TRP A 49 8.09 -6.50 -1.78
CA TRP A 49 6.91 -6.18 -1.00
C TRP A 49 5.64 -6.84 -1.57
N MET A 50 5.47 -6.79 -2.90
CA MET A 50 4.34 -7.44 -3.58
C MET A 50 4.32 -8.95 -3.34
N LEU A 51 5.48 -9.62 -3.43
CA LEU A 51 5.63 -11.03 -3.11
C LEU A 51 5.24 -11.32 -1.65
N PHE A 52 5.80 -10.58 -0.69
CA PHE A 52 5.49 -10.76 0.73
C PHE A 52 4.02 -10.52 1.05
N ALA A 53 3.38 -9.56 0.37
CA ALA A 53 1.95 -9.31 0.52
C ALA A 53 1.09 -10.48 0.01
N LYS A 54 1.45 -11.08 -1.12
CA LYS A 54 0.81 -12.30 -1.62
C LYS A 54 0.93 -13.46 -0.64
N GLU A 55 2.07 -13.59 0.02
CA GLU A 55 2.33 -14.58 1.06
C GLU A 55 1.74 -14.21 2.43
N GLN A 56 1.08 -13.05 2.55
CA GLN A 56 0.58 -12.49 3.80
C GLN A 56 1.66 -12.35 4.89
N ASN A 57 2.91 -12.20 4.47
CA ASN A 57 4.04 -11.96 5.38
C ASN A 57 4.17 -10.46 5.72
N TRP A 58 3.19 -9.96 6.48
CA TRP A 58 3.08 -8.53 6.78
C TRP A 58 4.27 -7.95 7.53
N ASN A 59 4.97 -8.76 8.33
CA ASN A 59 6.21 -8.32 8.99
C ASN A 59 7.35 -8.07 7.98
N ALA A 60 7.47 -8.90 6.95
CA ALA A 60 8.42 -8.66 5.87
C ALA A 60 8.00 -7.46 5.02
N CYS A 61 6.69 -7.29 4.78
CA CYS A 61 6.13 -6.11 4.10
C CYS A 61 6.50 -4.81 4.81
N VAL A 62 6.36 -4.74 6.15
CA VAL A 62 6.75 -3.54 6.93
C VAL A 62 8.22 -3.22 6.74
N LYS A 63 9.11 -4.22 6.87
CA LYS A 63 10.56 -4.04 6.70
C LYS A 63 10.94 -3.56 5.31
N ALA A 64 10.38 -4.16 4.26
CA ALA A 64 10.63 -3.76 2.88
C ALA A 64 10.16 -2.33 2.62
N ALA A 65 8.98 -1.96 3.12
CA ALA A 65 8.42 -0.63 2.96
C ALA A 65 9.19 0.43 3.78
N GLU A 66 9.70 0.11 4.96
CA GLU A 66 10.59 1.00 5.73
C GLU A 66 11.87 1.32 4.97
N LEU A 67 12.51 0.29 4.38
CA LEU A 67 13.67 0.49 3.52
C LEU A 67 13.31 1.32 2.29
N LEU A 68 12.15 1.06 1.66
CA LEU A 68 11.69 1.83 0.50
C LEU A 68 11.50 3.31 0.84
N VAL A 69 10.92 3.64 2.02
CA VAL A 69 10.82 5.02 2.50
C VAL A 69 12.19 5.66 2.73
N GLN A 70 13.17 4.89 3.23
CA GLN A 70 14.53 5.40 3.43
C GLN A 70 15.27 5.64 2.12
N GLN A 71 15.13 4.74 1.14
CA GLN A 71 15.85 4.79 -0.14
C GLN A 71 15.21 5.76 -1.15
N ALA A 72 13.89 5.92 -1.11
CA ALA A 72 13.13 6.73 -2.06
C ALA A 72 11.94 7.45 -1.38
N PRO A 73 12.22 8.37 -0.44
CA PRO A 73 11.17 9.08 0.32
C PRO A 73 10.25 9.94 -0.56
N GLU A 74 10.70 10.28 -1.77
CA GLU A 74 9.95 11.01 -2.79
C GLU A 74 8.91 10.14 -3.53
N ARG A 75 8.95 8.81 -3.38
CA ARG A 75 7.98 7.88 -3.96
C ARG A 75 6.86 7.59 -2.97
N PRO A 76 5.58 7.71 -3.36
CA PRO A 76 4.45 7.45 -2.46
C PRO A 76 4.33 5.97 -2.06
N GLY A 77 4.83 5.04 -2.89
CA GLY A 77 4.70 3.59 -2.70
C GLY A 77 5.15 3.11 -1.33
N GLY A 78 6.35 3.49 -0.88
CA GLY A 78 6.87 3.07 0.41
C GLY A 78 5.99 3.48 1.60
N TRP A 79 5.45 4.69 1.57
CA TRP A 79 4.54 5.20 2.60
C TRP A 79 3.21 4.45 2.63
N ILE A 80 2.61 4.24 1.45
CA ILE A 80 1.36 3.49 1.27
C ILE A 80 1.55 2.04 1.72
N HIS A 81 2.57 1.37 1.24
CA HIS A 81 2.91 -0.02 1.52
C HIS A 81 3.16 -0.27 3.01
N ARG A 82 3.91 0.63 3.68
CA ARG A 82 4.16 0.52 5.11
C ARG A 82 2.88 0.63 5.92
N SER A 83 2.06 1.64 5.62
CA SER A 83 0.81 1.85 6.35
C SER A 83 -0.17 0.69 6.14
N PHE A 84 -0.28 0.17 4.92
CA PHE A 84 -1.11 -0.97 4.62
C PHE A 84 -0.68 -2.21 5.42
N ALA A 85 0.60 -2.56 5.39
CA ALA A 85 1.13 -3.71 6.13
C ALA A 85 0.96 -3.58 7.65
N LEU A 86 1.09 -2.36 8.20
CA LEU A 86 0.80 -2.09 9.61
C LEU A 86 -0.68 -2.31 9.94
N HIS A 87 -1.59 -1.90 9.05
CA HIS A 87 -3.03 -2.12 9.24
C HIS A 87 -3.37 -3.61 9.22
N GLU A 88 -2.81 -4.38 8.30
CA GLU A 88 -2.99 -5.84 8.24
C GLU A 88 -2.49 -6.54 9.52
N LEU A 89 -1.43 -6.01 10.14
CA LEU A 89 -0.95 -6.46 11.45
C LEU A 89 -1.83 -5.99 12.63
N LYS A 90 -2.99 -5.36 12.35
CA LYS A 90 -3.90 -4.76 13.36
C LYS A 90 -3.27 -3.61 14.16
N ARG A 91 -2.25 -2.96 13.60
CA ARG A 91 -1.58 -1.78 14.14
C ARG A 91 -2.13 -0.51 13.45
N THR A 92 -3.47 -0.39 13.42
CA THR A 92 -4.19 0.61 12.62
C THR A 92 -3.87 2.06 13.01
N GLU A 93 -3.70 2.34 14.31
CA GLU A 93 -3.29 3.68 14.77
C GLU A 93 -1.90 4.06 14.25
N GLU A 94 -0.96 3.12 14.26
CA GLU A 94 0.37 3.34 13.68
C GLU A 94 0.31 3.53 12.16
N ALA A 95 -0.54 2.77 11.47
CA ALA A 95 -0.78 2.94 10.04
C ALA A 95 -1.26 4.37 9.73
N PHE A 96 -2.23 4.87 10.50
CA PHE A 96 -2.72 6.24 10.39
C PHE A 96 -1.62 7.27 10.66
N ILE A 97 -0.88 7.14 11.78
CA ILE A 97 0.19 8.07 12.15
C ILE A 97 1.28 8.14 11.08
N ASN A 98 1.61 7.00 10.46
CA ASN A 98 2.65 6.93 9.44
C ASN A 98 2.22 7.50 8.08
N LEU A 99 0.94 7.37 7.69
CA LEU A 99 0.46 7.81 6.38
C LEU A 99 -0.04 9.26 6.39
N ASN A 100 -0.66 9.70 7.46
CA ASN A 100 -1.30 11.02 7.55
C ASN A 100 -0.37 12.22 7.24
N PRO A 101 0.92 12.25 7.65
CA PRO A 101 1.81 13.37 7.35
C PRO A 101 2.07 13.58 5.87
N VAL A 102 2.10 12.52 5.07
CA VAL A 102 2.49 12.56 3.65
C VAL A 102 1.33 12.86 2.70
N ARG A 103 0.09 12.90 3.17
CA ARG A 103 -1.11 13.17 2.34
C ARG A 103 -1.08 14.51 1.60
N ARG A 104 -0.35 15.50 2.14
CA ARG A 104 -0.18 16.81 1.49
C ARG A 104 0.96 16.83 0.49
N ILE A 105 1.95 15.95 0.69
CA ILE A 105 3.11 15.82 -0.20
C ILE A 105 2.66 15.11 -1.49
N PHE A 106 1.86 14.05 -1.36
CA PHE A 106 1.36 13.24 -2.47
C PHE A 106 -0.15 13.47 -2.66
N SER A 107 -0.54 14.73 -2.86
CA SER A 107 -1.94 15.15 -2.88
C SER A 107 -2.74 14.67 -4.10
N ASP A 108 -2.08 14.14 -5.12
CA ASP A 108 -2.65 13.53 -6.33
C ASP A 108 -2.89 12.01 -6.19
N GLN A 109 -2.41 11.40 -5.11
CA GLN A 109 -2.52 9.96 -4.86
C GLN A 109 -3.80 9.63 -4.10
N TRP A 110 -4.88 9.24 -4.81
CA TRP A 110 -6.18 8.93 -4.22
C TRP A 110 -6.13 7.80 -3.15
N VAL A 111 -5.15 6.88 -3.28
CA VAL A 111 -4.97 5.74 -2.34
C VAL A 111 -4.65 6.22 -0.93
N ILE A 112 -3.96 7.34 -0.77
CA ILE A 112 -3.59 7.87 0.54
C ILE A 112 -4.83 8.27 1.34
N PRO A 113 -5.68 9.22 0.89
CA PRO A 113 -6.89 9.56 1.62
C PRO A 113 -7.89 8.38 1.68
N TYR A 114 -7.88 7.46 0.72
CA TYR A 114 -8.69 6.24 0.78
C TYR A 114 -8.26 5.35 1.97
N ASN A 115 -6.98 5.00 2.07
CA ASN A 115 -6.47 4.20 3.19
C ASN A 115 -6.65 4.91 4.53
N LEU A 116 -6.46 6.24 4.59
CA LEU A 116 -6.75 7.00 5.81
C LEU A 116 -8.23 6.91 6.20
N ALA A 117 -9.16 6.88 5.24
CA ALA A 117 -10.59 6.69 5.51
C ALA A 117 -10.86 5.30 6.11
N CYS A 118 -10.25 4.23 5.55
CA CYS A 118 -10.33 2.88 6.10
C CYS A 118 -9.82 2.83 7.54
N TYR A 119 -8.62 3.37 7.80
CA TYR A 119 -8.02 3.37 9.14
C TYR A 119 -8.87 4.15 10.14
N LEU A 120 -9.34 5.35 9.78
CA LEU A 120 -10.20 6.16 10.62
C LEU A 120 -11.55 5.49 10.92
N THR A 121 -12.10 4.75 9.96
CA THR A 121 -13.32 3.96 10.16
C THR A 121 -13.10 2.87 11.20
N GLN A 122 -12.02 2.12 11.09
CA GLN A 122 -11.66 1.06 12.04
C GLN A 122 -11.31 1.61 13.44
N LEU A 123 -10.85 2.86 13.52
CA LEU A 123 -10.61 3.60 14.78
C LEU A 123 -11.88 4.28 15.35
N GLY A 124 -13.05 4.12 14.71
CA GLY A 124 -14.31 4.75 15.13
C GLY A 124 -14.39 6.25 14.87
N ARG A 125 -13.43 6.84 14.14
CA ARG A 125 -13.35 8.28 13.82
C ARG A 125 -14.17 8.62 12.56
N ILE A 126 -15.44 8.23 12.54
CA ILE A 126 -16.33 8.19 11.36
C ILE A 126 -16.42 9.52 10.61
N LYS A 127 -16.53 10.67 11.34
CA LYS A 127 -16.62 11.99 10.69
C LYS A 127 -15.35 12.38 9.94
N GLU A 128 -14.20 11.93 10.42
CA GLU A 128 -12.91 12.14 9.76
C GLU A 128 -12.75 11.19 8.59
N ALA A 129 -13.14 9.92 8.75
CA ALA A 129 -13.16 8.94 7.69
C ALA A 129 -13.99 9.42 6.47
N ALA A 130 -15.19 9.96 6.71
CA ALA A 130 -16.04 10.51 5.65
C ALA A 130 -15.36 11.66 4.88
N ARG A 131 -14.60 12.51 5.56
CA ARG A 131 -13.84 13.61 4.92
C ARG A 131 -12.70 13.09 4.05
N GLU A 132 -11.96 12.11 4.54
CA GLU A 132 -10.86 11.50 3.77
C GLU A 132 -11.41 10.73 2.54
N LEU A 133 -12.49 9.96 2.70
CA LEU A 133 -13.13 9.27 1.57
C LEU A 133 -13.64 10.27 0.52
N HIS A 134 -14.22 11.39 0.94
CA HIS A 134 -14.62 12.45 0.01
C HIS A 134 -13.42 13.06 -0.72
N THR A 135 -12.27 13.20 -0.04
CA THR A 135 -11.03 13.68 -0.66
C THR A 135 -10.55 12.69 -1.73
N ALA A 136 -10.53 11.39 -1.43
CA ALA A 136 -10.18 10.36 -2.39
C ALA A 136 -11.08 10.37 -3.63
N LEU A 137 -12.41 10.50 -3.42
CA LEU A 137 -13.42 10.59 -4.49
C LEU A 137 -13.24 11.81 -5.40
N LYS A 138 -12.69 12.91 -4.89
CA LYS A 138 -12.38 14.10 -5.71
C LYS A 138 -11.17 13.88 -6.60
N ILE A 139 -10.21 13.05 -6.19
CA ILE A 139 -8.99 12.76 -6.94
C ILE A 139 -9.29 11.75 -8.06
N ASP A 140 -9.82 10.57 -7.71
CA ASP A 140 -10.22 9.55 -8.70
C ASP A 140 -11.50 8.82 -8.28
N PRO A 141 -12.68 9.33 -8.71
CA PRO A 141 -13.96 8.71 -8.34
C PRO A 141 -14.16 7.30 -8.90
N ARG A 142 -13.51 6.96 -10.04
CA ARG A 142 -13.65 5.63 -10.65
C ARG A 142 -12.83 4.60 -9.90
N ALA A 143 -11.59 4.91 -9.58
CA ALA A 143 -10.71 4.02 -8.81
C ALA A 143 -11.25 3.80 -7.40
N VAL A 144 -11.65 4.86 -6.70
CA VAL A 144 -12.22 4.78 -5.35
C VAL A 144 -13.49 3.93 -5.32
N LYS A 145 -14.42 4.13 -6.26
CA LYS A 145 -15.64 3.32 -6.32
C LYS A 145 -15.34 1.83 -6.54
N ARG A 146 -14.34 1.50 -7.38
CA ARG A 146 -13.94 0.10 -7.56
C ARG A 146 -13.31 -0.49 -6.30
N ALA A 147 -12.44 0.27 -5.63
CA ALA A 147 -11.78 -0.18 -4.40
C ALA A 147 -12.79 -0.36 -3.25
N ALA A 148 -13.76 0.53 -3.14
CA ALA A 148 -14.76 0.50 -2.07
C ALA A 148 -15.82 -0.61 -2.22
N VAL A 149 -15.91 -1.27 -3.37
CA VAL A 149 -16.83 -2.39 -3.56
C VAL A 149 -16.40 -3.56 -2.68
N ASN A 150 -17.24 -3.89 -1.69
CA ASN A 150 -16.98 -4.96 -0.71
C ASN A 150 -15.73 -4.75 0.17
N ASP A 151 -15.29 -3.51 0.37
CA ASP A 151 -14.22 -3.23 1.30
C ASP A 151 -14.73 -3.30 2.76
N PRO A 152 -14.33 -4.31 3.54
CA PRO A 152 -14.82 -4.51 4.89
C PRO A 152 -14.39 -3.39 5.85
N ASP A 153 -13.29 -2.70 5.54
CA ASP A 153 -12.80 -1.61 6.40
C ASP A 153 -13.69 -0.37 6.35
N LEU A 154 -14.46 -0.19 5.28
CA LEU A 154 -15.42 0.90 5.13
C LEU A 154 -16.84 0.54 5.58
N GLU A 155 -17.14 -0.72 5.91
CA GLU A 155 -18.49 -1.15 6.27
C GLU A 155 -19.12 -0.32 7.42
N PRO A 156 -18.41 -0.02 8.53
CA PRO A 156 -18.96 0.81 9.60
C PRO A 156 -19.32 2.24 9.15
N LEU A 157 -18.53 2.81 8.22
CA LEU A 157 -18.82 4.12 7.64
C LEU A 157 -20.07 4.09 6.77
N CYS A 158 -20.24 3.07 5.95
CA CYS A 158 -21.43 2.90 5.11
C CYS A 158 -22.69 2.75 5.96
N LYS A 159 -22.67 1.92 6.99
CA LYS A 159 -23.79 1.75 7.94
C LYS A 159 -24.19 3.09 8.59
N HIS A 160 -23.23 3.85 9.06
CA HIS A 160 -23.49 5.16 9.68
C HIS A 160 -24.14 6.15 8.68
N ILE A 161 -23.71 6.15 7.42
CA ILE A 161 -24.32 7.01 6.37
C ILE A 161 -25.77 6.58 6.11
N ASP A 162 -26.06 5.29 6.07
CA ASP A 162 -27.42 4.78 5.84
C ASP A 162 -28.36 5.08 7.01
N GLU A 163 -27.88 5.00 8.25
CA GLU A 163 -28.63 5.40 9.45
C GLU A 163 -29.02 6.89 9.40
N LEU A 164 -28.08 7.77 8.99
CA LEU A 164 -28.35 9.22 8.85
C LEU A 164 -29.35 9.57 7.73
N ARG A 165 -29.52 8.68 6.73
CA ARG A 165 -30.49 8.88 5.63
C ARG A 165 -31.87 8.36 5.95
N SER A 166 -31.97 7.47 6.95
CA SER A 166 -33.22 6.77 7.33
C SER A 166 -33.96 7.44 8.48
N GLY A 167 -33.31 8.39 9.19
CA GLY A 167 -33.86 9.15 10.33
C GLY A 167 -34.18 10.59 9.94
#